data_15b229ab2409dc3e3e18e267319ec427
#
_entry.id   15b229ab2409dc3e3e18e267319ec427
#
_cell.length_a   1.000
_cell.length_b   1.000
_cell.length_c   1.000
_cell.angle_alpha   90.00
_cell.angle_beta   90.00
_cell.angle_gamma   90.00
#
_symmetry.space_group_name_H-M   'P 1'
#
loop_
_entity.id
_entity.type
_entity.pdbx_description
1 polymer ?
#
loop_
_entity_poly.entity_id
_entity_poly.type
_entity_poly.pdbx_seq_one_letter_code
_entity_poly.pdbx_strand_id
1 'polypeptide(L)' 'MKKTTQRTESPSTPDLASIARRIREIRGFDLTQGEFAKILGISQAQLSKYELGQSTPTVEILLRLKKFSGRSIDWILTGE' A
#
# COMPACT_ATOMS: atom_id res chain seq x y z
N MET A 1 18.89 -19.69 21.12
CA MET A 1 18.58 -19.54 20.80
C MET A 1 17.81 -19.33 20.35
N LYS A 2 17.93 -19.03 20.39
CA LYS A 2 17.41 -18.70 19.88
C LYS A 2 16.68 -18.21 19.36
N LYS A 3 16.74 -17.85 19.40
CA LYS A 3 16.18 -17.31 18.91
C LYS A 3 15.45 -16.97 18.41
N THR A 4 15.72 -16.83 18.63
CA THR A 4 15.07 -16.42 18.11
C THR A 4 14.32 -16.03 17.61
N THR A 5 14.46 -15.85 17.80
CA THR A 5 13.79 -15.46 17.31
C THR A 5 13.00 -15.04 17.04
N GLN A 6 12.97 -14.77 17.15
CA GLN A 6 12.37 -14.54 16.90
C GLN A 6 11.62 -13.98 16.73
N ARG A 7 11.74 -13.60 16.88
CA ARG A 7 11.09 -13.14 16.63
C ARG A 7 10.18 -12.98 16.40
N THR A 8 10.29 -13.04 16.89
CA THR A 8 9.18 -12.93 16.89
C THR A 8 8.18 -12.34 16.17
N GLU A 9 7.86 -11.46 16.25
CA GLU A 9 6.96 -10.92 15.32
C GLU A 9 7.40 -11.23 13.93
N SER A 10 6.47 -11.51 13.07
CA SER A 10 6.82 -11.90 11.74
C SER A 10 6.94 -10.69 10.84
N PRO A 11 8.11 -10.46 10.23
CA PRO A 11 8.24 -9.38 9.27
C PRO A 11 7.45 -9.63 7.99
N SER A 12 6.92 -10.84 7.81
CA SER A 12 6.13 -11.13 6.61
C SER A 12 4.67 -10.70 6.73
N THR A 13 4.26 -10.26 7.93
CA THR A 13 2.88 -9.78 8.11
C THR A 13 2.81 -8.31 7.70
N PRO A 14 1.97 -7.97 6.72
CA PRO A 14 1.87 -6.59 6.28
C PRO A 14 1.26 -5.71 7.36
N ASP A 15 1.77 -4.50 7.49
CA ASP A 15 1.16 -3.47 8.32
C ASP A 15 0.21 -2.68 7.45
N LEU A 16 -1.05 -3.10 7.42
CA LEU A 16 -2.02 -2.51 6.50
C LEU A 16 -2.30 -1.04 6.80
N ALA A 17 -2.22 -0.63 8.06
CA ALA A 17 -2.44 0.77 8.40
C ALA A 17 -1.35 1.66 7.81
N SER A 18 -0.11 1.21 7.88
CA SER A 18 1.01 1.97 7.31
C SER A 18 0.98 1.98 5.79
N ILE A 19 0.64 0.83 5.19
CA ILE A 19 0.51 0.75 3.73
C ILE A 19 -0.61 1.69 3.27
N ALA A 20 -1.74 1.69 3.96
CA ALA A 20 -2.86 2.56 3.64
C ALA A 20 -2.44 4.04 3.67
N ARG A 21 -1.68 4.43 4.69
CA ARG A 21 -1.20 5.79 4.81
C ARG A 21 -0.31 6.16 3.63
N ARG A 22 0.58 5.24 3.22
CA ARG A 22 1.48 5.51 2.10
C ARG A 22 0.72 5.62 0.78
N ILE A 23 -0.32 4.81 0.60
CA ILE A 23 -1.17 4.92 -0.59
C ILE A 23 -1.87 6.27 -0.63
N ARG A 24 -2.40 6.75 0.51
CA ARG A 24 -3.00 8.08 0.59
C ARG A 24 -1.97 9.17 0.31
N GLU A 25 -0.75 8.98 0.78
CA GLU A 25 0.34 9.92 0.53
C GLU A 25 0.65 9.99 -0.96
N ILE A 26 0.67 8.84 -1.64
CA ILE A 26 0.89 8.79 -3.08
C ILE A 26 -0.21 9.53 -3.82
N ARG A 27 -1.48 9.35 -3.40
CA ARG A 27 -2.59 10.06 -4.04
C ARG A 27 -2.45 11.57 -3.88
N GLY A 28 -2.00 12.02 -2.71
CA GLY A 28 -1.79 13.43 -2.46
C GLY A 28 -3.08 14.22 -2.36
N PHE A 29 -2.96 15.53 -2.54
CA PHE A 29 -4.08 16.44 -2.37
C PHE A 29 -4.75 16.83 -3.67
N ASP A 30 -4.11 16.59 -4.80
CA ASP A 30 -4.60 17.07 -6.09
C ASP A 30 -5.59 16.12 -6.75
N LEU A 31 -5.61 14.86 -6.34
CA LEU A 31 -6.48 13.85 -6.94
C LEU A 31 -7.57 13.44 -5.96
N THR A 32 -8.80 13.36 -6.46
CA THR A 32 -9.85 12.74 -5.68
C THR A 32 -9.62 11.23 -5.67
N GLN A 33 -10.28 10.56 -4.72
CA GLN A 33 -10.20 9.10 -4.66
C GLN A 33 -10.70 8.46 -5.96
N GLY A 34 -11.79 9.01 -6.53
CA GLY A 34 -12.31 8.48 -7.79
C GLY A 34 -11.36 8.65 -8.95
N GLU A 35 -10.68 9.80 -9.03
CA GLU A 35 -9.70 10.03 -10.09
C GLU A 35 -8.52 9.08 -9.96
N PHE A 36 -8.03 8.90 -8.75
CA PHE A 36 -6.89 8.01 -8.53
C PHE A 36 -7.27 6.56 -8.80
N ALA A 37 -8.48 6.15 -8.43
CA ALA A 37 -8.96 4.81 -8.73
C ALA A 37 -8.94 4.54 -10.22
N LYS A 38 -9.36 5.53 -11.04
CA LYS A 38 -9.30 5.38 -12.49
C LYS A 38 -7.87 5.19 -12.98
N ILE A 39 -6.94 5.96 -12.44
CA ILE A 39 -5.53 5.82 -12.81
C ILE A 39 -5.03 4.42 -12.49
N LEU A 40 -5.45 3.88 -11.36
CA LEU A 40 -5.03 2.54 -10.94
C LEU A 40 -5.83 1.42 -11.59
N GLY A 41 -6.91 1.77 -12.30
CA GLY A 41 -7.73 0.77 -12.98
C GLY A 41 -8.60 -0.05 -12.05
N ILE A 42 -9.01 0.52 -10.93
CA ILE A 42 -9.87 -0.15 -9.95
C ILE A 42 -11.07 0.74 -9.63
N SER A 43 -12.05 0.17 -8.92
CA SER A 43 -13.19 0.95 -8.47
C SER A 43 -12.79 1.84 -7.30
N GLN A 44 -13.55 2.91 -7.11
CA GLN A 44 -13.33 3.78 -5.97
C GLN A 44 -13.54 3.02 -4.66
N ALA A 45 -14.51 2.11 -4.63
CA ALA A 45 -14.76 1.31 -3.43
C ALA A 45 -13.56 0.44 -3.07
N GLN A 46 -12.89 -0.13 -4.07
CA GLN A 46 -11.71 -0.94 -3.84
C GLN A 46 -10.55 -0.07 -3.34
N LEU A 47 -10.36 1.10 -3.95
CA LEU A 47 -9.32 2.02 -3.48
C LEU A 47 -9.59 2.45 -2.04
N SER A 48 -10.85 2.71 -1.71
CA SER A 48 -11.21 3.06 -0.34
C SER A 48 -10.78 1.99 0.65
N LYS A 49 -10.98 0.72 0.29
CA LYS A 49 -10.55 -0.38 1.16
C LYS A 49 -9.04 -0.38 1.36
N TYR A 50 -8.28 -0.11 0.30
CA TYR A 50 -6.83 0.00 0.41
C TYR A 50 -6.45 1.17 1.32
N GLU A 51 -7.08 2.32 1.13
CA GLU A 51 -6.73 3.51 1.88
C GLU A 51 -7.19 3.48 3.33
N LEU A 52 -8.08 2.57 3.67
CA LEU A 52 -8.54 2.36 5.04
C LEU A 52 -7.83 1.20 5.73
N GLY A 53 -6.94 0.51 5.02
CA GLY A 53 -6.22 -0.61 5.60
C GLY A 53 -7.07 -1.85 5.74
N GLN A 54 -8.12 -1.99 4.92
CA GLN A 54 -9.04 -3.12 4.99
C GLN A 54 -8.69 -4.23 4.01
N SER A 55 -7.81 -3.96 3.06
CA SER A 55 -7.38 -4.92 2.05
C SER A 55 -5.92 -4.73 1.75
N THR A 56 -5.26 -5.84 1.41
CA THR A 56 -3.88 -5.81 0.96
C THR A 56 -3.87 -5.54 -0.55
N PRO A 57 -3.09 -4.56 -1.02
CA PRO A 57 -2.98 -4.33 -2.46
C PRO A 57 -2.43 -5.56 -3.17
N THR A 58 -2.97 -5.83 -4.35
CA THR A 58 -2.45 -6.92 -5.17
C THR A 58 -1.10 -6.52 -5.76
N VAL A 59 -0.36 -7.52 -6.26
CA VAL A 59 0.90 -7.26 -6.93
C VAL A 59 0.70 -6.28 -8.08
N GLU A 60 -0.38 -6.46 -8.84
CA GLU A 60 -0.66 -5.59 -9.98
C GLU A 60 -0.85 -4.14 -9.53
N ILE A 61 -1.56 -3.93 -8.43
CA ILE A 61 -1.78 -2.58 -7.92
C ILE A 61 -0.47 -1.99 -7.40
N LEU A 62 0.35 -2.80 -6.75
CA LEU A 62 1.66 -2.32 -6.28
C LEU A 62 2.52 -1.85 -7.44
N LEU A 63 2.50 -2.58 -8.55
CA LEU A 63 3.26 -2.18 -9.74
C LEU A 63 2.74 -0.87 -10.32
N ARG A 64 1.42 -0.69 -10.33
CA ARG A 64 0.83 0.55 -10.83
C ARG A 64 1.13 1.73 -9.91
N LEU A 65 1.12 1.50 -8.60
CA LEU A 65 1.51 2.53 -7.63
C LEU A 65 2.96 2.93 -7.82
N LYS A 66 3.84 1.95 -8.03
CA LYS A 66 5.25 2.22 -8.29
C LYS A 66 5.40 3.06 -9.54
N LYS A 67 4.71 2.67 -10.62
CA LYS A 67 4.82 3.37 -11.90
C LYS A 67 4.31 4.81 -11.77
N PHE A 68 3.21 4.99 -11.06
CA PHE A 68 2.62 6.32 -10.90
C PHE A 68 3.49 7.23 -10.04
N SER A 69 3.99 6.69 -8.92
CA SER A 69 4.62 7.52 -7.91
C SER A 69 6.14 7.61 -8.03
N GLY A 70 6.76 6.65 -8.70
CA GLY A 70 8.22 6.52 -8.69
C GLY A 70 8.76 5.94 -7.40
N ARG A 71 7.91 5.63 -6.44
CA ARG A 71 8.33 5.00 -5.19
C ARG A 71 8.50 3.51 -5.38
N SER A 72 9.48 2.92 -4.70
CA SER A 72 9.71 1.48 -4.79
C SER A 72 8.57 0.72 -4.11
N ILE A 73 8.39 -0.53 -4.50
CA ILE A 73 7.43 -1.40 -3.84
C ILE A 73 7.85 -1.62 -2.38
N ASP A 74 9.16 -1.73 -2.13
CA ASP A 74 9.66 -1.84 -0.77
C ASP A 74 9.19 -0.66 0.08
N TRP A 75 9.29 0.55 -0.45
CA TRP A 75 8.83 1.71 0.31
C TRP A 75 7.33 1.64 0.58
N ILE A 76 6.55 1.23 -0.42
CA ILE A 76 5.09 1.15 -0.24
C ILE A 76 4.75 0.16 0.88
N LEU A 77 5.45 -0.97 0.91
CA LEU A 77 5.15 -2.04 1.86
C LEU A 77 5.78 -1.82 3.23
N THR A 78 6.98 -1.26 3.29
CA THR A 78 7.75 -1.22 4.54
C THR A 78 8.15 0.18 4.98
N GLY A 79 8.06 1.17 4.10
CA GLY A 79 8.51 2.52 4.39
C GLY A 79 9.99 2.74 4.17
N GLU A 80 10.64 1.77 3.58
CA GLU A 80 12.08 1.85 3.32
C GLU A 80 12.38 1.93 1.83
#